data_393cedad57d1248e81d8f69ae87614b6
#
_entry.id   393cedad57d1248e81d8f69ae87614b6
#
_cell.length_a   1.000
_cell.length_b   1.000
_cell.length_c   1.000
_cell.angle_alpha   90.00
_cell.angle_beta   90.00
_cell.angle_gamma   90.00
#
_symmetry.space_group_name_H-M   'P 1'
#
loop_
_entity.id
_entity.type
_entity.pdbx_description
1 polymer ?
#
loop_
_entity_poly.entity_id
_entity_poly.type
_entity_poly.pdbx_seq_one_letter_code
_entity_poly.pdbx_strand_id
1 'polypeptide(L)'
;MYKLLFSALALISALNNLFAINILIEMNDKQNNHLKAYGVAYSAVESGKKVEWLLNHEGGSFMFNYTEKIEKECKLKGVSYTVIPKLVAEKIRENNARTEVNKEIVILEKAPKIAIYSPKNKQPWDDAVTLALSYSEIPYDVIYDSEVLNNILPMYDWLHLHHEDFTGQYGKFYSAFKNANWYIQQKKEFERDARKLGYSKVSELKLDVAKKIKDYIF
;
A
#
# COMPACT_ATOMS: atom_id res chain seq x y z
N MET A 1 17.26 -47.46 -20.40
CA MET A 1 17.96 -46.40 -19.68
C MET A 1 17.09 -45.13 -19.50
N TYR A 2 16.42 -44.63 -20.53
CA TYR A 2 15.57 -43.41 -20.44
C TYR A 2 14.34 -43.55 -19.50
N LYS A 3 13.70 -44.69 -19.39
CA LYS A 3 12.54 -44.91 -18.49
C LYS A 3 12.91 -44.79 -17.01
N LEU A 4 14.10 -45.23 -16.62
CA LEU A 4 14.60 -45.12 -15.25
C LEU A 4 14.94 -43.66 -14.86
N LEU A 5 15.48 -42.90 -15.81
CA LEU A 5 15.73 -41.46 -15.61
C LEU A 5 14.44 -40.66 -15.43
N PHE A 6 13.41 -40.95 -16.23
CA PHE A 6 12.10 -40.27 -16.09
C PHE A 6 11.41 -40.63 -14.75
N SER A 7 11.53 -41.88 -14.31
CA SER A 7 10.98 -42.28 -13.02
C SER A 7 11.70 -41.66 -11.84
N ALA A 8 13.03 -41.48 -11.91
CA ALA A 8 13.82 -40.82 -10.88
C ALA A 8 13.53 -39.31 -10.82
N LEU A 9 13.36 -38.65 -11.97
CA LEU A 9 13.01 -37.23 -12.05
C LEU A 9 11.60 -36.96 -11.49
N ALA A 10 10.64 -37.84 -11.79
CA ALA A 10 9.27 -37.77 -11.24
C ALA A 10 9.24 -38.02 -9.74
N LEU A 11 10.10 -38.91 -9.22
CA LEU A 11 10.20 -39.17 -7.79
C LEU A 11 10.82 -38.00 -7.04
N ILE A 12 11.87 -37.35 -7.61
CA ILE A 12 12.50 -36.16 -7.04
C ILE A 12 11.54 -34.97 -7.03
N SER A 13 10.75 -34.79 -8.10
CA SER A 13 9.73 -33.74 -8.13
C SER A 13 8.57 -33.99 -7.15
N ALA A 14 8.19 -35.22 -6.92
CA ALA A 14 7.18 -35.62 -5.93
C ALA A 14 7.68 -35.43 -4.48
N LEU A 15 8.97 -35.71 -4.20
CA LEU A 15 9.58 -35.47 -2.90
C LEU A 15 9.69 -33.97 -2.58
N ASN A 16 10.03 -33.12 -3.54
CA ASN A 16 10.04 -31.66 -3.34
C ASN A 16 8.66 -31.10 -3.01
N ASN A 17 7.57 -31.70 -3.50
CA ASN A 17 6.22 -31.31 -3.14
C ASN A 17 5.81 -31.71 -1.69
N LEU A 18 6.45 -32.72 -1.09
CA LEU A 18 6.18 -33.10 0.30
C LEU A 18 6.79 -32.13 1.32
N PHE A 19 7.83 -31.40 0.96
CA PHE A 19 8.55 -30.45 1.82
C PHE A 19 8.19 -29.00 1.59
N ALA A 20 7.18 -28.70 0.73
CA ALA A 20 6.71 -27.35 0.58
C ALA A 20 6.13 -26.84 1.92
N ILE A 21 6.68 -25.75 2.42
CA ILE A 21 6.23 -25.10 3.64
C ILE A 21 5.73 -23.71 3.30
N ASN A 22 4.81 -23.19 4.12
CA ASN A 22 4.24 -21.87 3.98
C ASN A 22 4.52 -21.04 5.23
N ILE A 23 4.55 -19.74 5.09
CA ILE A 23 4.49 -18.80 6.19
C ILE A 23 3.04 -18.32 6.30
N LEU A 24 2.48 -18.40 7.49
CA LEU A 24 1.18 -17.83 7.84
C LEU A 24 1.40 -16.69 8.82
N ILE A 25 0.89 -15.51 8.48
CA ILE A 25 0.85 -14.33 9.34
C ILE A 25 -0.60 -14.13 9.76
N GLU A 26 -0.93 -14.53 10.97
CA GLU A 26 -2.26 -14.31 11.54
C GLU A 26 -2.43 -12.86 11.97
N MET A 27 -3.61 -12.30 11.71
CA MET A 27 -3.93 -10.89 12.00
C MET A 27 -4.90 -10.75 13.19
N ASN A 28 -4.94 -11.75 14.05
CA ASN A 28 -5.71 -11.74 15.29
C ASN A 28 -5.00 -10.95 16.41
N ASP A 29 -5.59 -10.90 17.60
CA ASP A 29 -5.10 -10.13 18.75
C ASP A 29 -3.71 -10.57 19.26
N LYS A 30 -3.19 -11.71 18.80
CA LYS A 30 -1.84 -12.21 19.14
C LYS A 30 -0.77 -11.65 18.21
N GLN A 31 -1.15 -10.93 17.17
CA GLN A 31 -0.19 -10.30 16.27
C GLN A 31 0.55 -9.16 16.99
N ASN A 32 1.86 -9.25 17.08
CA ASN A 32 2.67 -8.22 17.71
C ASN A 32 2.65 -6.90 16.96
N ASN A 33 2.57 -6.94 15.62
CA ASN A 33 2.64 -5.73 14.80
C ASN A 33 1.83 -5.85 13.51
N HIS A 34 0.55 -5.52 13.57
CA HIS A 34 -0.38 -5.57 12.43
C HIS A 34 0.08 -4.70 11.25
N LEU A 35 0.50 -3.44 11.50
CA LEU A 35 0.91 -2.55 10.42
C LEU A 35 2.15 -3.06 9.70
N LYS A 36 3.15 -3.57 10.42
CA LYS A 36 4.33 -4.19 9.80
C LYS A 36 4.00 -5.48 9.04
N ALA A 37 2.97 -6.21 9.45
CA ALA A 37 2.49 -7.38 8.73
C ALA A 37 1.97 -7.02 7.33
N TYR A 38 1.21 -5.91 7.19
CA TYR A 38 0.86 -5.36 5.87
C TYR A 38 2.10 -4.98 5.05
N GLY A 39 3.12 -4.39 5.67
CA GLY A 39 4.38 -4.07 5.01
C GLY A 39 5.12 -5.30 4.49
N VAL A 40 5.11 -6.42 5.24
CA VAL A 40 5.67 -7.70 4.77
C VAL A 40 4.88 -8.24 3.59
N ALA A 41 3.54 -8.19 3.64
CA ALA A 41 2.70 -8.61 2.53
C ALA A 41 2.96 -7.77 1.27
N TYR A 42 3.03 -6.44 1.40
CA TYR A 42 3.36 -5.53 0.31
C TYR A 42 4.72 -5.85 -0.32
N SER A 43 5.78 -5.96 0.49
CA SER A 43 7.14 -6.28 0.03
C SER A 43 7.20 -7.64 -0.69
N ALA A 44 6.45 -8.62 -0.22
CA ALA A 44 6.36 -9.92 -0.87
C ALA A 44 5.72 -9.81 -2.27
N VAL A 45 4.59 -9.10 -2.41
CA VAL A 45 3.93 -8.86 -3.71
C VAL A 45 4.85 -8.04 -4.64
N GLU A 46 5.49 -6.98 -4.14
CA GLU A 46 6.43 -6.14 -4.89
C GLU A 46 7.62 -6.96 -5.44
N SER A 47 8.09 -7.96 -4.68
CA SER A 47 9.13 -8.89 -5.13
C SER A 47 8.62 -10.04 -6.01
N GLY A 48 7.38 -9.96 -6.51
CA GLY A 48 6.77 -10.94 -7.41
C GLY A 48 6.36 -12.25 -6.74
N LYS A 49 6.18 -12.26 -5.42
CA LYS A 49 5.70 -13.44 -4.69
C LYS A 49 4.18 -13.45 -4.66
N LYS A 50 3.61 -14.65 -4.83
CA LYS A 50 2.18 -14.86 -4.62
C LYS A 50 1.87 -14.71 -3.14
N VAL A 51 0.91 -13.84 -2.82
CA VAL A 51 0.39 -13.62 -1.48
C VAL A 51 -1.09 -13.95 -1.47
N GLU A 52 -1.50 -14.81 -0.57
CA GLU A 52 -2.90 -15.17 -0.33
C GLU A 52 -3.40 -14.37 0.87
N TRP A 53 -4.38 -13.51 0.67
CA TRP A 53 -5.09 -12.82 1.75
C TRP A 53 -6.33 -13.63 2.11
N LEU A 54 -6.30 -14.22 3.31
CA LEU A 54 -7.34 -15.09 3.82
C LEU A 54 -8.37 -14.23 4.58
N LEU A 55 -9.39 -13.73 3.87
CA LEU A 55 -10.43 -12.89 4.47
C LEU A 55 -11.18 -13.65 5.56
N ASN A 56 -11.42 -12.98 6.68
CA ASN A 56 -12.12 -13.53 7.87
C ASN A 56 -11.50 -14.81 8.47
N HIS A 57 -10.24 -15.10 8.15
CA HIS A 57 -9.44 -16.12 8.82
C HIS A 57 -8.49 -15.46 9.81
N GLU A 58 -8.68 -15.69 11.10
CA GLU A 58 -7.83 -15.14 12.17
C GLU A 58 -7.52 -13.62 11.98
N GLY A 59 -8.56 -12.82 11.74
CA GLY A 59 -8.45 -11.38 11.54
C GLY A 59 -8.06 -10.93 10.13
N GLY A 60 -8.05 -11.83 9.14
CA GLY A 60 -7.67 -11.50 7.76
C GLY A 60 -6.21 -11.77 7.46
N SER A 61 -5.76 -13.01 7.68
CA SER A 61 -4.36 -13.44 7.65
C SER A 61 -3.72 -13.41 6.26
N PHE A 62 -2.39 -13.35 6.21
CA PHE A 62 -1.62 -13.50 4.97
C PHE A 62 -0.89 -14.84 4.93
N MET A 63 -0.90 -15.49 3.78
CA MET A 63 -0.20 -16.75 3.58
C MET A 63 0.70 -16.69 2.32
N PHE A 64 1.92 -17.19 2.46
CA PHE A 64 2.97 -17.16 1.43
C PHE A 64 3.64 -18.53 1.31
N ASN A 65 4.20 -18.82 0.15
CA ASN A 65 5.23 -19.85 0.09
C ASN A 65 6.44 -19.41 0.92
N TYR A 66 6.99 -20.32 1.71
CA TYR A 66 8.16 -20.02 2.54
C TYR A 66 9.35 -19.55 1.69
N THR A 67 9.99 -18.50 2.16
CA THR A 67 11.34 -18.11 1.75
C THR A 67 12.10 -17.57 2.97
N GLU A 68 13.39 -17.83 3.05
CA GLU A 68 14.23 -17.26 4.10
C GLU A 68 14.16 -15.74 4.16
N LYS A 69 13.98 -15.08 2.99
CA LYS A 69 13.84 -13.63 2.90
C LYS A 69 12.62 -13.13 3.66
N ILE A 70 11.44 -13.75 3.42
CA ILE A 70 10.18 -13.36 4.09
C ILE A 70 10.26 -13.66 5.59
N GLU A 71 10.80 -14.83 5.96
CA GLU A 71 10.99 -15.17 7.37
C GLU A 71 11.89 -14.17 8.10
N LYS A 72 13.02 -13.82 7.49
CA LYS A 72 13.94 -12.81 8.01
C LYS A 72 13.26 -11.44 8.15
N GLU A 73 12.45 -11.06 7.17
CA GLU A 73 11.71 -9.79 7.20
C GLU A 73 10.69 -9.76 8.35
N CYS A 74 9.94 -10.85 8.56
CA CYS A 74 9.05 -10.98 9.72
C CYS A 74 9.81 -10.81 11.05
N LYS A 75 10.96 -11.48 11.20
CA LYS A 75 11.80 -11.37 12.40
C LYS A 75 12.29 -9.93 12.62
N LEU A 76 12.82 -9.29 11.58
CA LEU A 76 13.36 -7.93 11.68
C LEU A 76 12.27 -6.89 12.00
N LYS A 77 11.06 -7.07 11.48
CA LYS A 77 9.94 -6.16 11.69
C LYS A 77 9.11 -6.48 12.94
N GLY A 78 9.46 -7.53 13.68
CA GLY A 78 8.72 -7.95 14.87
C GLY A 78 7.31 -8.45 14.57
N VAL A 79 7.10 -9.04 13.38
CA VAL A 79 5.83 -9.60 12.95
C VAL A 79 5.74 -11.05 13.43
N SER A 80 4.66 -11.40 14.12
CA SER A 80 4.36 -12.77 14.52
C SER A 80 3.98 -13.60 13.28
N TYR A 81 4.58 -14.78 13.14
CA TYR A 81 4.32 -15.69 12.02
C TYR A 81 4.46 -17.13 12.44
N THR A 82 3.88 -18.04 11.69
CA THR A 82 4.01 -19.49 11.87
C THR A 82 4.44 -20.13 10.55
N VAL A 83 5.43 -21.01 10.62
CA VAL A 83 5.81 -21.86 9.49
C VAL A 83 4.95 -23.12 9.52
N ILE A 84 4.15 -23.34 8.46
CA ILE A 84 3.21 -24.42 8.38
C ILE A 84 3.51 -25.37 7.22
N PRO A 85 3.31 -26.68 7.40
CA PRO A 85 3.43 -27.65 6.31
C PRO A 85 2.39 -27.41 5.21
N LYS A 86 2.68 -27.84 3.98
CA LYS A 86 1.79 -27.75 2.83
C LYS A 86 0.38 -28.29 3.11
N LEU A 87 0.30 -29.46 3.78
CA LEU A 87 -0.99 -30.08 4.13
C LEU A 87 -1.86 -29.19 5.01
N VAL A 88 -1.25 -28.46 5.95
CA VAL A 88 -1.97 -27.51 6.81
C VAL A 88 -2.44 -26.30 6.00
N ALA A 89 -1.60 -25.77 5.11
CA ALA A 89 -1.97 -24.68 4.21
C ALA A 89 -3.14 -25.07 3.28
N GLU A 90 -3.13 -26.30 2.75
CA GLU A 90 -4.24 -26.80 1.92
C GLU A 90 -5.54 -26.90 2.70
N LYS A 91 -5.52 -27.42 3.92
CA LYS A 91 -6.71 -27.44 4.80
C LYS A 91 -7.26 -26.05 5.10
N ILE A 92 -6.37 -25.06 5.30
CA ILE A 92 -6.77 -23.67 5.49
C ILE A 92 -7.47 -23.15 4.22
N ARG A 93 -6.90 -23.42 3.03
CA ARG A 93 -7.52 -23.02 1.75
C ARG A 93 -8.89 -23.68 1.56
N GLU A 94 -9.00 -24.97 1.80
CA GLU A 94 -10.28 -25.71 1.70
C GLU A 94 -11.33 -25.12 2.63
N ASN A 95 -10.97 -24.84 3.88
CA ASN A 95 -11.88 -24.24 4.84
C ASN A 95 -12.31 -22.83 4.46
N ASN A 96 -11.42 -22.03 3.88
CA ASN A 96 -11.73 -20.66 3.45
C ASN A 96 -12.51 -20.62 2.11
N ALA A 97 -12.41 -21.64 1.29
CA ALA A 97 -13.17 -21.76 0.04
C ALA A 97 -14.64 -22.14 0.24
N ARG A 98 -15.07 -22.46 1.46
CA ARG A 98 -16.47 -22.82 1.76
C ARG A 98 -17.33 -21.56 1.81
N THR A 99 -18.29 -21.45 0.92
CA THR A 99 -19.24 -20.32 0.84
C THR A 99 -20.09 -20.13 2.10
N GLU A 100 -20.26 -21.18 2.89
CA GLU A 100 -21.09 -21.19 4.10
C GLU A 100 -20.48 -20.42 5.29
N VAL A 101 -19.16 -20.15 5.26
CA VAL A 101 -18.43 -19.58 6.40
C VAL A 101 -18.04 -18.11 6.21
N ASN A 102 -18.54 -17.44 5.16
CA ASN A 102 -18.22 -16.07 4.83
C ASN A 102 -16.70 -15.78 4.83
N LYS A 103 -15.93 -16.71 4.26
CA LYS A 103 -14.49 -16.61 4.11
C LYS A 103 -14.13 -16.67 2.63
N GLU A 104 -13.09 -15.96 2.27
CA GLU A 104 -12.61 -15.87 0.89
C GLU A 104 -11.08 -15.83 0.86
N ILE A 105 -10.49 -16.26 -0.24
CA ILE A 105 -9.06 -16.12 -0.50
C ILE A 105 -8.88 -15.16 -1.66
N VAL A 106 -8.27 -14.02 -1.38
CA VAL A 106 -7.89 -13.05 -2.41
C VAL A 106 -6.42 -13.18 -2.71
N ILE A 107 -6.10 -13.36 -3.99
CA ILE A 107 -4.70 -13.36 -4.43
C ILE A 107 -4.27 -11.91 -4.66
N LEU A 108 -3.26 -11.48 -3.95
CA LEU A 108 -2.65 -10.17 -4.16
C LEU A 108 -1.64 -10.28 -5.32
N GLU A 109 -1.98 -9.66 -6.45
CA GLU A 109 -1.22 -9.81 -7.70
C GLU A 109 -0.23 -8.67 -7.93
N LYS A 110 -0.52 -7.48 -7.41
CA LYS A 110 0.26 -6.27 -7.64
C LYS A 110 0.37 -5.43 -6.37
N ALA A 111 1.58 -5.02 -6.04
CA ALA A 111 1.82 -3.98 -5.05
C ALA A 111 1.43 -2.61 -5.65
N PRO A 112 0.47 -1.87 -5.06
CA PRO A 112 0.04 -0.62 -5.63
C PRO A 112 1.15 0.44 -5.56
N LYS A 113 1.31 1.22 -6.63
CA LYS A 113 2.11 2.43 -6.60
C LYS A 113 1.27 3.56 -6.02
N ILE A 114 1.73 4.14 -4.92
CA ILE A 114 0.95 5.07 -4.09
C ILE A 114 1.46 6.48 -4.26
N ALA A 115 0.56 7.43 -4.50
CA ALA A 115 0.83 8.86 -4.43
C ALA A 115 0.06 9.50 -3.29
N ILE A 116 0.70 10.43 -2.60
CA ILE A 116 0.08 11.31 -1.60
C ILE A 116 0.13 12.73 -2.14
N TYR A 117 -1.05 13.33 -2.32
CA TYR A 117 -1.15 14.71 -2.74
C TYR A 117 -1.00 15.63 -1.53
N SER A 118 0.15 16.27 -1.41
CA SER A 118 0.48 17.19 -0.32
C SER A 118 1.58 18.16 -0.75
N PRO A 119 1.62 19.40 -0.20
CA PRO A 119 2.74 20.31 -0.42
C PRO A 119 4.08 19.69 -0.01
N LYS A 120 5.10 19.78 -0.85
CA LYS A 120 6.41 19.13 -0.65
C LYS A 120 7.19 19.66 0.56
N ASN A 121 6.95 20.91 0.93
CA ASN A 121 7.60 21.59 2.06
C ASN A 121 6.82 21.44 3.37
N LYS A 122 5.69 20.72 3.35
CA LYS A 122 4.81 20.55 4.51
C LYS A 122 4.48 19.08 4.65
N GLN A 123 5.17 18.43 5.56
CA GLN A 123 4.88 17.02 5.83
C GLN A 123 3.52 16.90 6.53
N PRO A 124 2.66 15.96 6.10
CA PRO A 124 1.36 15.72 6.73
C PRO A 124 1.54 14.94 8.05
N TRP A 125 2.11 15.58 9.06
CA TRP A 125 2.40 14.97 10.36
C TRP A 125 1.16 14.45 11.09
N ASP A 126 -0.01 14.97 10.74
CA ASP A 126 -1.31 14.64 11.30
C ASP A 126 -2.11 13.65 10.44
N ASP A 127 -1.56 13.20 9.30
CA ASP A 127 -2.20 12.24 8.42
C ASP A 127 -1.94 10.80 8.86
N ALA A 128 -2.98 10.15 9.36
CA ALA A 128 -2.92 8.77 9.80
C ALA A 128 -2.54 7.79 8.68
N VAL A 129 -2.92 8.06 7.42
CA VAL A 129 -2.59 7.21 6.27
C VAL A 129 -1.08 7.28 5.99
N THR A 130 -0.53 8.49 5.92
CA THR A 130 0.91 8.70 5.72
C THR A 130 1.73 8.09 6.85
N LEU A 131 1.29 8.24 8.10
CA LEU A 131 1.93 7.63 9.25
C LEU A 131 1.88 6.10 9.19
N ALA A 132 0.73 5.52 8.83
CA ALA A 132 0.57 4.07 8.69
C ALA A 132 1.46 3.51 7.58
N LEU A 133 1.51 4.15 6.40
CA LEU A 133 2.38 3.74 5.29
C LEU A 133 3.86 3.81 5.69
N SER A 134 4.28 4.92 6.31
CA SER A 134 5.67 5.11 6.78
C SER A 134 6.04 4.08 7.84
N TYR A 135 5.17 3.83 8.82
CA TYR A 135 5.42 2.83 9.84
C TYR A 135 5.48 1.41 9.28
N SER A 136 4.60 1.09 8.33
CA SER A 136 4.58 -0.21 7.64
C SER A 136 5.74 -0.39 6.67
N GLU A 137 6.51 0.66 6.39
CA GLU A 137 7.58 0.70 5.37
C GLU A 137 7.03 0.41 3.96
N ILE A 138 5.81 0.88 3.69
CA ILE A 138 5.20 0.84 2.36
C ILE A 138 5.58 2.13 1.63
N PRO A 139 6.27 2.07 0.48
CA PRO A 139 6.73 3.24 -0.24
C PRO A 139 5.57 4.04 -0.83
N TYR A 140 5.72 5.34 -0.85
CA TYR A 140 4.81 6.28 -1.52
C TYR A 140 5.58 7.49 -2.04
N ASP A 141 5.05 8.12 -3.08
CA ASP A 141 5.56 9.37 -3.62
C ASP A 141 4.70 10.56 -3.16
N VAL A 142 5.34 11.66 -2.77
CA VAL A 142 4.62 12.91 -2.49
C VAL A 142 4.57 13.73 -3.78
N ILE A 143 3.36 14.01 -4.24
CA ILE A 143 3.07 14.81 -5.43
C ILE A 143 2.22 16.02 -5.06
N TYR A 144 2.29 17.06 -5.88
CA TYR A 144 1.48 18.25 -5.68
C TYR A 144 1.00 18.85 -7.02
N ASP A 145 0.58 20.10 -7.04
CA ASP A 145 -0.03 20.77 -8.18
C ASP A 145 0.73 20.58 -9.49
N SER A 146 2.04 20.79 -9.47
CA SER A 146 2.89 20.70 -10.67
C SER A 146 2.90 19.29 -11.28
N GLU A 147 3.01 18.28 -10.45
CA GLU A 147 3.03 16.89 -10.89
C GLU A 147 1.68 16.47 -11.47
N VAL A 148 0.58 16.86 -10.81
CA VAL A 148 -0.78 16.58 -11.29
C VAL A 148 -1.02 17.24 -12.64
N LEU A 149 -0.64 18.51 -12.81
CA LEU A 149 -0.79 19.22 -14.09
C LEU A 149 0.07 18.61 -15.21
N ASN A 150 1.21 18.03 -14.86
CA ASN A 150 2.09 17.30 -15.79
C ASN A 150 1.59 15.87 -16.11
N ASN A 151 0.36 15.52 -15.74
CA ASN A 151 -0.29 14.24 -16.06
C ASN A 151 0.44 13.00 -15.52
N ILE A 152 1.07 13.05 -14.35
CA ILE A 152 1.75 11.88 -13.80
C ILE A 152 0.80 10.90 -13.07
N LEU A 153 -0.46 11.30 -12.81
CA LEU A 153 -1.43 10.47 -12.07
C LEU A 153 -1.60 9.06 -12.64
N PRO A 154 -1.63 8.83 -13.98
CA PRO A 154 -1.75 7.48 -14.53
C PRO A 154 -0.60 6.52 -14.18
N MET A 155 0.49 7.03 -13.60
CA MET A 155 1.60 6.20 -13.11
C MET A 155 1.32 5.55 -11.75
N TYR A 156 0.24 5.94 -11.09
CA TYR A 156 -0.13 5.48 -9.75
C TYR A 156 -1.40 4.66 -9.78
N ASP A 157 -1.50 3.74 -8.82
CA ASP A 157 -2.68 2.89 -8.62
C ASP A 157 -3.59 3.43 -7.52
N TRP A 158 -3.02 4.25 -6.61
CA TRP A 158 -3.73 4.84 -5.51
C TRP A 158 -3.26 6.29 -5.28
N LEU A 159 -4.22 7.21 -5.23
CA LEU A 159 -4.01 8.60 -4.86
C LEU A 159 -4.68 8.88 -3.51
N HIS A 160 -3.89 9.25 -2.51
CA HIS A 160 -4.39 9.76 -1.23
C HIS A 160 -4.41 11.28 -1.23
N LEU A 161 -5.57 11.85 -0.91
CA LEU A 161 -5.77 13.30 -0.78
C LEU A 161 -5.77 13.67 0.69
N HIS A 162 -4.77 14.43 1.13
CA HIS A 162 -4.64 14.89 2.49
C HIS A 162 -5.15 16.32 2.62
N HIS A 163 -6.24 16.55 3.35
CA HIS A 163 -6.82 17.84 3.82
C HIS A 163 -6.52 19.09 2.97
N GLU A 164 -6.45 18.97 1.65
CA GLU A 164 -6.06 20.07 0.76
C GLU A 164 -7.25 20.95 0.36
N ASP A 165 -7.02 22.26 0.32
CA ASP A 165 -8.01 23.22 -0.15
C ASP A 165 -8.01 23.32 -1.69
N PHE A 166 -8.77 22.48 -2.34
CA PHE A 166 -8.99 22.53 -3.79
C PHE A 166 -9.79 23.73 -4.27
N THR A 167 -10.38 24.51 -3.36
CA THR A 167 -11.10 25.73 -3.74
C THR A 167 -10.17 26.92 -3.97
N GLY A 168 -8.97 26.86 -3.42
CA GLY A 168 -8.04 27.98 -3.39
C GLY A 168 -8.54 29.19 -2.57
N GLN A 169 -9.55 28.96 -1.72
CA GLN A 169 -10.15 30.00 -0.87
C GLN A 169 -9.62 29.97 0.56
N TYR A 170 -8.34 29.71 0.67
CA TYR A 170 -7.62 29.56 1.94
C TYR A 170 -7.99 30.66 2.96
N GLY A 171 -8.18 31.90 2.49
CA GLY A 171 -8.58 33.02 3.34
C GLY A 171 -9.96 32.90 3.99
N LYS A 172 -10.88 32.09 3.47
CA LYS A 172 -12.18 31.86 4.11
C LYS A 172 -12.07 30.99 5.35
N PHE A 173 -11.27 29.94 5.26
CA PHE A 173 -11.10 29.00 6.38
C PHE A 173 -10.24 29.59 7.50
N TYR A 174 -9.24 30.40 7.13
CA TYR A 174 -8.26 30.95 8.05
C TYR A 174 -8.40 32.46 8.27
N SER A 175 -9.60 33.01 8.09
CA SER A 175 -9.85 34.46 8.20
C SER A 175 -9.43 35.05 9.56
N ALA A 176 -9.53 34.26 10.64
CA ALA A 176 -9.06 34.64 11.98
C ALA A 176 -7.53 34.85 12.04
N PHE A 177 -6.78 34.23 11.15
CA PHE A 177 -5.31 34.27 11.10
C PHE A 177 -4.75 35.20 10.01
N LYS A 178 -5.60 35.97 9.34
CA LYS A 178 -5.21 36.82 8.20
C LYS A 178 -4.04 37.76 8.46
N ASN A 179 -3.80 38.13 9.71
CA ASN A 179 -2.71 39.00 10.16
C ASN A 179 -1.51 38.24 10.74
N ALA A 180 -1.59 36.91 10.85
CA ALA A 180 -0.49 36.11 11.35
C ALA A 180 0.63 35.98 10.31
N ASN A 181 1.87 36.15 10.71
CA ASN A 181 3.03 36.11 9.80
C ASN A 181 3.10 34.79 9.02
N TRP A 182 2.86 33.64 9.66
CA TRP A 182 2.87 32.34 9.01
C TRP A 182 1.84 32.27 7.87
N TYR A 183 0.62 32.80 8.10
CA TYR A 183 -0.45 32.80 7.11
C TYR A 183 -0.10 33.69 5.92
N ILE A 184 0.42 34.92 6.19
CA ILE A 184 0.83 35.83 5.13
C ILE A 184 1.94 35.26 4.26
N GLN A 185 2.93 34.59 4.87
CA GLN A 185 4.00 33.91 4.16
C GLN A 185 3.47 32.76 3.30
N GLN A 186 2.65 31.88 3.85
CA GLN A 186 2.08 30.75 3.14
C GLN A 186 1.20 31.20 1.95
N LYS A 187 0.39 32.23 2.13
CA LYS A 187 -0.40 32.81 1.04
C LYS A 187 0.50 33.32 -0.10
N LYS A 188 1.57 34.05 0.23
CA LYS A 188 2.54 34.52 -0.77
C LYS A 188 3.22 33.38 -1.51
N GLU A 189 3.51 32.29 -0.84
CA GLU A 189 4.10 31.09 -1.45
C GLU A 189 3.14 30.47 -2.45
N PHE A 190 1.89 30.22 -2.07
CA PHE A 190 0.88 29.69 -2.98
C PHE A 190 0.63 30.58 -4.20
N GLU A 191 0.54 31.91 -4.00
CA GLU A 191 0.39 32.86 -5.10
C GLU A 191 1.62 32.88 -6.03
N ARG A 192 2.81 32.78 -5.48
CA ARG A 192 4.06 32.68 -6.25
C ARG A 192 4.11 31.39 -7.07
N ASP A 193 3.73 30.26 -6.47
CA ASP A 193 3.80 28.96 -7.13
C ASP A 193 2.71 28.82 -8.20
N ALA A 194 1.51 29.40 -7.99
CA ALA A 194 0.49 29.51 -9.02
C ALA A 194 0.99 30.32 -10.23
N ARG A 195 1.64 31.46 -9.99
CA ARG A 195 2.24 32.28 -11.08
C ARG A 195 3.34 31.54 -11.85
N LYS A 196 4.18 30.75 -11.17
CA LYS A 196 5.20 29.91 -11.85
C LYS A 196 4.58 28.88 -12.78
N LEU A 197 3.38 28.40 -12.45
CA LEU A 197 2.62 27.43 -13.26
C LEU A 197 1.73 28.12 -14.31
N GLY A 198 1.81 29.46 -14.43
CA GLY A 198 1.08 30.25 -15.45
C GLY A 198 -0.31 30.70 -15.02
N TYR A 199 -0.69 30.55 -13.76
CA TYR A 199 -2.00 30.96 -13.24
C TYR A 199 -1.95 32.35 -12.57
N SER A 200 -3.00 33.15 -12.77
CA SER A 200 -3.13 34.45 -12.12
C SER A 200 -3.65 34.33 -10.68
N LYS A 201 -4.41 33.28 -10.38
CA LYS A 201 -5.01 33.00 -9.07
C LYS A 201 -4.80 31.55 -8.64
N VAL A 202 -4.62 31.37 -7.34
CA VAL A 202 -4.55 30.02 -6.73
C VAL A 202 -5.82 29.23 -6.98
N SER A 203 -7.00 29.87 -7.00
CA SER A 203 -8.27 29.18 -7.27
C SER A 203 -8.40 28.65 -8.71
N GLU A 204 -7.79 29.31 -9.69
CA GLU A 204 -7.73 28.82 -11.07
C GLU A 204 -6.83 27.58 -11.17
N LEU A 205 -5.65 27.65 -10.58
CA LEU A 205 -4.75 26.51 -10.47
C LEU A 205 -5.46 25.28 -9.83
N LYS A 206 -6.05 25.50 -8.64
CA LYS A 206 -6.71 24.41 -7.90
C LYS A 206 -7.92 23.81 -8.65
N LEU A 207 -8.64 24.62 -9.41
CA LEU A 207 -9.73 24.12 -10.27
C LEU A 207 -9.21 23.15 -11.33
N ASP A 208 -8.10 23.48 -11.98
CA ASP A 208 -7.55 22.62 -13.04
C ASP A 208 -6.89 21.36 -12.45
N VAL A 209 -6.25 21.47 -11.30
CA VAL A 209 -5.76 20.31 -10.54
C VAL A 209 -6.94 19.37 -10.17
N ALA A 210 -8.03 19.91 -9.63
CA ALA A 210 -9.20 19.12 -9.27
C ALA A 210 -9.84 18.42 -10.48
N LYS A 211 -9.88 19.07 -11.65
CA LYS A 211 -10.33 18.44 -12.90
C LYS A 211 -9.44 17.26 -13.29
N LYS A 212 -8.11 17.43 -13.24
CA LYS A 212 -7.16 16.36 -13.56
C LYS A 212 -7.31 15.16 -12.62
N ILE A 213 -7.51 15.41 -11.33
CA ILE A 213 -7.76 14.35 -10.35
C ILE A 213 -9.08 13.64 -10.66
N LYS A 214 -10.13 14.40 -10.96
CA LYS A 214 -11.42 13.82 -11.38
C LYS A 214 -11.26 12.92 -12.61
N ASP A 215 -10.56 13.39 -13.65
CA ASP A 215 -10.35 12.65 -14.91
C ASP A 215 -9.48 11.40 -14.70
N TYR A 216 -8.69 11.35 -13.64
CA TYR A 216 -7.92 10.16 -13.24
C TYR A 216 -8.80 9.10 -12.56
N ILE A 217 -9.85 9.51 -11.85
CA ILE A 217 -10.72 8.60 -11.09
C ILE A 217 -11.81 7.98 -11.99
N PHE A 218 -12.29 8.70 -12.99
CA PHE A 218 -13.41 8.35 -13.86
C PHE A 218 -12.99 8.20 -15.32
#